data_08ee08e3d7f0f82063ec9a639eb16974
#
_entry.id   08ee08e3d7f0f82063ec9a639eb16974
#
_cell.length_a   1.000
_cell.length_b   1.000
_cell.length_c   1.000
_cell.angle_alpha   90.00
_cell.angle_beta   90.00
_cell.angle_gamma   90.00
#
_symmetry.space_group_name_H-M   'P 1'
#
loop_
_entity.id
_entity.type
_entity.pdbx_description
1 polymer ?
#
loop_
_entity_poly.entity_id
_entity_poly.type
_entity_poly.pdbx_seq_one_letter_code
_entity_poly.pdbx_strand_id
1 'polypeptide(L)'
;ASGTTSKQLAKESHGKAVGYGGMLLEALLAVFVTIVVISGLKWGTGTGGFQTELGKGWIILFSSGYGNIVSQVGIPFLTLTVASLIGAMMVNQFILTTVDSSTRLGRFIVSESLITKLKRKKILVTLLILIPAWLLAITNSYETMWRLFGTSNQLIAAITMIGISSYFISKKINVKFIVIPAVLVLGTTLSALLYLTFRQGGYIGQGSFVLAGISMLMFVLGIFVAIEGFQVLRRKK
;
A
#
# COMPACT_ATOMS: atom_id res chain seq x y z
N ALA A 1 2.60 -4.27 8.62
CA ALA A 1 3.24 -5.19 9.61
C ALA A 1 2.27 -5.65 10.71
N SER A 2 0.97 -5.67 10.44
CA SER A 2 -0.07 -5.97 11.44
C SER A 2 0.12 -7.31 12.18
N GLY A 3 0.53 -8.38 11.48
CA GLY A 3 0.75 -9.69 12.10
C GLY A 3 1.93 -9.74 13.06
N THR A 4 2.98 -8.96 12.83
CA THR A 4 4.13 -8.86 13.75
C THR A 4 3.85 -7.89 14.89
N THR A 5 3.21 -6.76 14.61
CA THR A 5 2.88 -5.75 15.60
C THR A 5 1.88 -6.25 16.63
N SER A 6 0.85 -7.00 16.20
CA SER A 6 -0.15 -7.57 17.11
C SER A 6 0.45 -8.55 18.12
N LYS A 7 1.51 -9.29 17.72
CA LYS A 7 2.24 -10.21 18.61
C LYS A 7 3.19 -9.52 19.59
N GLN A 8 3.50 -8.24 19.35
CA GLN A 8 4.43 -7.45 20.17
C GLN A 8 3.71 -6.52 21.15
N LEU A 9 2.39 -6.49 21.15
CA LEU A 9 1.60 -5.70 22.09
C LEU A 9 1.78 -6.26 23.51
N ALA A 10 2.18 -5.39 24.43
CA ALA A 10 2.34 -5.76 25.84
C ALA A 10 0.99 -5.97 26.55
N LYS A 11 -0.06 -5.26 26.12
CA LYS A 11 -1.43 -5.34 26.64
C LYS A 11 -2.43 -5.21 25.50
N GLU A 12 -3.55 -5.92 25.60
CA GLU A 12 -4.63 -5.87 24.60
C GLU A 12 -5.22 -4.44 24.45
N SER A 13 -5.30 -3.69 25.55
CA SER A 13 -5.76 -2.30 25.56
C SER A 13 -4.92 -1.35 24.69
N HIS A 14 -3.64 -1.66 24.48
CA HIS A 14 -2.77 -0.87 23.60
C HIS A 14 -3.11 -1.04 22.12
N GLY A 15 -3.84 -2.09 21.74
CA GLY A 15 -4.24 -2.36 20.35
C GLY A 15 -5.00 -1.21 19.71
N LYS A 16 -5.86 -0.53 20.46
CA LYS A 16 -6.61 0.64 19.98
C LYS A 16 -5.68 1.82 19.67
N ALA A 17 -4.77 2.15 20.56
CA ALA A 17 -3.84 3.27 20.38
C ALA A 17 -2.83 3.00 19.25
N VAL A 18 -2.25 1.79 19.22
CA VAL A 18 -1.23 1.41 18.24
C VAL A 18 -1.84 1.17 16.86
N GLY A 19 -2.94 0.41 16.77
CA GLY A 19 -3.57 0.07 15.50
C GLY A 19 -4.38 1.23 14.94
N TYR A 20 -5.40 1.68 15.66
CA TYR A 20 -6.28 2.74 15.17
C TYR A 20 -5.62 4.12 15.18
N GLY A 21 -4.88 4.46 16.23
CA GLY A 21 -4.12 5.70 16.30
C GLY A 21 -3.05 5.81 15.22
N GLY A 22 -2.31 4.72 14.96
CA GLY A 22 -1.36 4.64 13.85
C GLY A 22 -2.02 4.85 12.49
N MET A 23 -3.16 4.21 12.24
CA MET A 23 -3.94 4.39 11.01
C MET A 23 -4.41 5.84 10.82
N LEU A 24 -4.84 6.53 11.88
CA LEU A 24 -5.24 7.94 11.77
C LEU A 24 -4.07 8.85 11.42
N LEU A 25 -2.88 8.63 12.01
CA LEU A 25 -1.67 9.37 11.66
C LEU A 25 -1.26 9.13 10.21
N GLU A 26 -1.37 7.91 9.72
CA GLU A 26 -1.11 7.57 8.33
C GLU A 26 -2.10 8.25 7.38
N ALA A 27 -3.39 8.29 7.73
CA ALA A 27 -4.40 9.01 6.96
C ALA A 27 -4.13 10.53 6.91
N LEU A 28 -3.73 11.14 8.03
CA LEU A 28 -3.32 12.55 8.07
C LEU A 28 -2.11 12.81 7.18
N LEU A 29 -1.12 11.92 7.20
CA LEU A 29 0.05 12.02 6.32
C LEU A 29 -0.36 11.95 4.84
N ALA A 30 -1.27 11.05 4.48
CA ALA A 30 -1.77 10.92 3.11
C ALA A 30 -2.48 12.20 2.63
N VAL A 31 -3.31 12.80 3.49
CA VAL A 31 -3.96 14.10 3.21
C VAL A 31 -2.91 15.20 3.05
N PHE A 32 -1.92 15.27 3.93
CA PHE A 32 -0.83 16.23 3.85
C PHE A 32 -0.06 16.11 2.52
N VAL A 33 0.33 14.89 2.12
CA VAL A 33 1.01 14.63 0.84
C VAL A 33 0.15 15.10 -0.33
N THR A 34 -1.15 14.82 -0.29
CA THR A 34 -2.08 15.27 -1.34
C THR A 34 -2.13 16.79 -1.44
N ILE A 35 -2.24 17.50 -0.31
CA ILE A 35 -2.21 18.96 -0.25
C ILE A 35 -0.91 19.51 -0.81
N VAL A 36 0.23 18.94 -0.42
CA VAL A 36 1.56 19.36 -0.89
C VAL A 36 1.66 19.27 -2.42
N VAL A 37 1.19 18.16 -2.99
CA VAL A 37 1.23 17.97 -4.45
C VAL A 37 0.26 18.90 -5.18
N ILE A 38 -0.96 19.07 -4.66
CA ILE A 38 -1.98 19.92 -5.31
C ILE A 38 -1.62 21.40 -5.21
N SER A 39 -1.17 21.88 -4.05
CA SER A 39 -0.94 23.30 -3.77
C SER A 39 0.49 23.74 -4.11
N GLY A 40 1.46 22.84 -4.04
CA GLY A 40 2.87 23.16 -4.25
C GLY A 40 3.32 23.12 -5.70
N LEU A 41 2.51 22.59 -6.63
CA LEU A 41 2.86 22.46 -8.03
C LEU A 41 1.81 23.14 -8.94
N LYS A 42 2.28 23.67 -10.07
CA LYS A 42 1.38 24.18 -11.12
C LYS A 42 0.82 22.99 -11.92
N TRP A 43 -0.48 22.99 -12.21
CA TRP A 43 -1.07 21.98 -13.08
C TRP A 43 -0.69 22.24 -14.53
N GLY A 44 -0.05 21.25 -15.17
CA GLY A 44 0.35 21.34 -16.58
C GLY A 44 1.72 20.73 -16.86
N THR A 45 2.24 21.01 -18.07
CA THR A 45 3.51 20.47 -18.61
C THR A 45 4.65 21.47 -18.59
N GLY A 46 4.48 22.67 -18.01
CA GLY A 46 5.56 23.66 -17.92
C GLY A 46 6.61 23.33 -16.88
N THR A 47 7.69 24.13 -16.83
CA THR A 47 8.74 24.02 -15.80
C THR A 47 8.14 24.12 -14.41
N GLY A 48 8.38 23.12 -13.54
CA GLY A 48 7.75 23.02 -12.22
C GLY A 48 6.29 22.59 -12.26
N GLY A 49 5.78 22.13 -13.42
CA GLY A 49 4.42 21.59 -13.57
C GLY A 49 4.33 20.14 -13.08
N PHE A 50 3.13 19.77 -12.66
CA PHE A 50 2.86 18.42 -12.13
C PHE A 50 3.34 17.29 -13.06
N GLN A 51 3.02 17.36 -14.34
CA GLN A 51 3.40 16.30 -15.30
C GLN A 51 4.91 16.23 -15.52
N THR A 52 5.58 17.38 -15.54
CA THR A 52 7.04 17.45 -15.70
C THR A 52 7.76 16.88 -14.48
N GLU A 53 7.32 17.23 -13.27
CA GLU A 53 7.91 16.72 -12.03
C GLU A 53 7.57 15.24 -11.81
N LEU A 54 6.37 14.80 -12.19
CA LEU A 54 5.99 13.38 -12.16
C LEU A 54 6.86 12.54 -13.09
N GLY A 55 7.21 13.04 -14.27
CA GLY A 55 8.11 12.38 -15.21
C GLY A 55 9.53 12.17 -14.68
N LYS A 56 9.97 12.98 -13.70
CA LYS A 56 11.24 12.82 -12.99
C LYS A 56 11.18 11.79 -11.84
N GLY A 57 9.98 11.40 -11.44
CA GLY A 57 9.72 10.45 -10.36
C GLY A 57 8.97 11.06 -9.18
N TRP A 58 8.25 10.23 -8.46
CA TRP A 58 7.36 10.63 -7.37
C TRP A 58 8.06 11.28 -6.16
N ILE A 59 9.33 10.93 -5.89
CA ILE A 59 10.14 11.56 -4.84
C ILE A 59 10.38 13.03 -5.18
N ILE A 60 10.75 13.30 -6.44
CA ILE A 60 11.00 14.65 -6.94
C ILE A 60 9.69 15.43 -6.97
N LEU A 61 8.60 14.81 -7.40
CA LEU A 61 7.27 15.43 -7.39
C LEU A 61 6.90 15.96 -6.00
N PHE A 62 6.99 15.12 -4.97
CA PHE A 62 6.69 15.52 -3.60
C PHE A 62 7.65 16.59 -3.09
N SER A 63 8.96 16.39 -3.28
CA SER A 63 9.98 17.30 -2.76
C SER A 63 9.90 18.68 -3.40
N SER A 64 9.61 18.76 -4.69
CA SER A 64 9.39 20.03 -5.39
C SER A 64 8.14 20.76 -4.89
N GLY A 65 7.03 20.03 -4.72
CA GLY A 65 5.80 20.60 -4.15
C GLY A 65 6.00 21.10 -2.71
N TYR A 66 6.64 20.32 -1.87
CA TYR A 66 7.00 20.70 -0.51
C TYR A 66 7.92 21.92 -0.48
N GLY A 67 8.96 21.94 -1.31
CA GLY A 67 9.90 23.02 -1.45
C GLY A 67 9.21 24.34 -1.83
N ASN A 68 8.30 24.30 -2.80
CA ASN A 68 7.55 25.46 -3.26
C ASN A 68 6.66 26.05 -2.15
N ILE A 69 6.00 25.22 -1.36
CA ILE A 69 5.14 25.71 -0.25
C ILE A 69 6.00 26.30 0.86
N VAL A 70 7.03 25.57 1.33
CA VAL A 70 7.82 25.93 2.49
C VAL A 70 8.69 27.16 2.23
N SER A 71 9.24 27.31 1.01
CA SER A 71 10.02 28.50 0.65
C SER A 71 9.19 29.79 0.66
N GLN A 72 7.86 29.71 0.49
CA GLN A 72 6.97 30.87 0.55
C GLN A 72 6.67 31.35 1.98
N VAL A 73 7.03 30.59 3.00
CA VAL A 73 6.87 30.99 4.41
C VAL A 73 7.77 32.19 4.78
N GLY A 74 8.79 32.47 3.97
CA GLY A 74 9.63 33.65 4.14
C GLY A 74 10.72 33.51 5.22
N ILE A 75 11.04 32.29 5.65
CA ILE A 75 12.13 32.03 6.59
C ILE A 75 13.46 32.08 5.83
N PRO A 76 14.42 32.97 6.18
CA PRO A 76 15.59 33.25 5.36
C PRO A 76 16.46 32.05 4.96
N PHE A 77 16.58 31.04 5.82
CA PHE A 77 17.36 29.82 5.52
C PHE A 77 16.58 28.74 4.80
N LEU A 78 15.24 28.81 4.75
CA LEU A 78 14.37 27.86 4.04
C LEU A 78 14.20 28.26 2.56
N THR A 79 15.30 28.34 1.81
CA THR A 79 15.26 28.52 0.37
C THR A 79 14.56 27.35 -0.33
N LEU A 80 14.13 27.53 -1.57
CA LEU A 80 13.51 26.46 -2.38
C LEU A 80 14.35 25.20 -2.37
N THR A 81 15.66 25.33 -2.55
CA THR A 81 16.59 24.18 -2.59
C THR A 81 16.64 23.45 -1.24
N VAL A 82 16.79 24.18 -0.13
CA VAL A 82 16.86 23.59 1.20
C VAL A 82 15.52 22.92 1.55
N ALA A 83 14.42 23.59 1.30
CA ALA A 83 13.09 23.05 1.55
C ALA A 83 12.82 21.78 0.73
N SER A 84 13.18 21.78 -0.57
CA SER A 84 13.04 20.58 -1.41
C SER A 84 13.93 19.42 -0.91
N LEU A 85 15.14 19.72 -0.45
CA LEU A 85 16.03 18.72 0.13
C LEU A 85 15.44 18.10 1.41
N ILE A 86 14.85 18.93 2.27
CA ILE A 86 14.14 18.45 3.46
C ILE A 86 12.98 17.54 3.06
N GLY A 87 12.17 17.94 2.08
CA GLY A 87 11.10 17.10 1.54
C GLY A 87 11.59 15.74 1.03
N ALA A 88 12.70 15.73 0.28
CA ALA A 88 13.32 14.49 -0.20
C ALA A 88 13.83 13.61 0.96
N MET A 89 14.43 14.22 1.98
CA MET A 89 14.88 13.50 3.18
C MET A 89 13.71 12.86 3.96
N MET A 90 12.57 13.57 4.09
CA MET A 90 11.36 13.03 4.73
C MET A 90 10.86 11.77 4.01
N VAL A 91 10.78 11.82 2.68
CA VAL A 91 10.38 10.66 1.87
C VAL A 91 11.38 9.51 2.02
N ASN A 92 12.67 9.80 2.00
CA ASN A 92 13.72 8.80 2.16
C ASN A 92 13.62 8.06 3.50
N GLN A 93 13.38 8.79 4.61
CA GLN A 93 13.18 8.18 5.92
C GLN A 93 11.94 7.28 5.94
N PHE A 94 10.86 7.70 5.29
CA PHE A 94 9.65 6.90 5.17
C PHE A 94 9.91 5.59 4.40
N ILE A 95 10.66 5.65 3.30
CA ILE A 95 11.04 4.46 2.52
C ILE A 95 11.91 3.51 3.35
N LEU A 96 12.91 4.03 4.06
CA LEU A 96 13.80 3.21 4.89
C LEU A 96 13.05 2.43 5.97
N THR A 97 12.10 3.08 6.66
CA THR A 97 11.26 2.40 7.66
C THR A 97 10.36 1.34 7.04
N THR A 98 9.86 1.59 5.82
CA THR A 98 9.05 0.63 5.06
C THR A 98 9.88 -0.59 4.65
N VAL A 99 11.12 -0.40 4.18
CA VAL A 99 12.04 -1.50 3.82
C VAL A 99 12.34 -2.39 5.03
N ASP A 100 12.61 -1.80 6.21
CA ASP A 100 12.83 -2.57 7.43
C ASP A 100 11.59 -3.40 7.81
N SER A 101 10.42 -2.78 7.85
CA SER A 101 9.17 -3.45 8.20
C SER A 101 8.80 -4.55 7.20
N SER A 102 8.94 -4.28 5.90
CA SER A 102 8.66 -5.25 4.83
C SER A 102 9.62 -6.45 4.89
N THR A 103 10.89 -6.20 5.18
CA THR A 103 11.90 -7.26 5.34
C THR A 103 11.61 -8.14 6.54
N ARG A 104 11.17 -7.56 7.66
CA ARG A 104 10.77 -8.32 8.86
C ARG A 104 9.54 -9.18 8.59
N LEU A 105 8.53 -8.60 7.95
CA LEU A 105 7.30 -9.32 7.59
C LEU A 105 7.59 -10.44 6.60
N GLY A 106 8.40 -10.17 5.57
CA GLY A 106 8.82 -11.18 4.60
C GLY A 106 9.57 -12.34 5.25
N ARG A 107 10.51 -12.05 6.17
CA ARG A 107 11.19 -13.10 6.95
C ARG A 107 10.23 -13.93 7.77
N PHE A 108 9.25 -13.30 8.40
CA PHE A 108 8.22 -13.99 9.17
C PHE A 108 7.41 -14.93 8.27
N ILE A 109 6.91 -14.46 7.14
CA ILE A 109 6.11 -15.26 6.20
C ILE A 109 6.93 -16.44 5.67
N VAL A 110 8.15 -16.20 5.19
CA VAL A 110 9.00 -17.27 4.64
C VAL A 110 9.38 -18.30 5.69
N SER A 111 9.71 -17.87 6.91
CA SER A 111 10.18 -18.76 7.97
C SER A 111 9.07 -19.57 8.64
N GLU A 112 7.85 -19.02 8.72
CA GLU A 112 6.73 -19.69 9.40
C GLU A 112 5.78 -20.41 8.44
N SER A 113 5.55 -19.84 7.23
CA SER A 113 4.53 -20.34 6.33
C SER A 113 5.05 -21.16 5.16
N LEU A 114 6.24 -20.84 4.61
CA LEU A 114 6.73 -21.45 3.38
C LEU A 114 7.82 -22.49 3.62
N ILE A 115 8.86 -22.18 4.39
CA ILE A 115 10.03 -23.05 4.53
C ILE A 115 10.51 -23.10 5.99
N THR A 116 9.89 -23.93 6.79
CA THR A 116 10.21 -24.10 8.22
C THR A 116 11.69 -24.47 8.47
N LYS A 117 12.35 -25.17 7.53
CA LYS A 117 13.77 -25.52 7.59
C LYS A 117 14.71 -24.29 7.53
N LEU A 118 14.25 -23.17 6.98
CA LEU A 118 15.03 -21.92 6.87
C LEU A 118 14.92 -21.02 8.10
N LYS A 119 14.13 -21.39 9.10
CA LYS A 119 13.89 -20.60 10.34
C LYS A 119 15.20 -20.18 11.06
N ARG A 120 16.25 -21.00 10.95
CA ARG A 120 17.57 -20.72 11.55
C ARG A 120 18.50 -19.88 10.66
N LYS A 121 18.22 -19.72 9.35
CA LYS A 121 19.10 -19.06 8.40
C LYS A 121 18.59 -17.64 8.06
N LYS A 122 18.57 -16.75 9.05
CA LYS A 122 18.01 -15.38 8.93
C LYS A 122 18.59 -14.58 7.75
N ILE A 123 19.90 -14.67 7.53
CA ILE A 123 20.58 -13.94 6.43
C ILE A 123 20.11 -14.44 5.07
N LEU A 124 20.03 -15.77 4.89
CA LEU A 124 19.60 -16.36 3.62
C LEU A 124 18.16 -16.00 3.28
N VAL A 125 17.26 -16.00 4.27
CA VAL A 125 15.88 -15.55 4.08
C VAL A 125 15.81 -14.07 3.72
N THR A 126 16.65 -13.25 4.36
CA THR A 126 16.73 -11.81 4.03
C THR A 126 17.20 -11.60 2.59
N LEU A 127 18.25 -12.29 2.15
CA LEU A 127 18.76 -12.21 0.77
C LEU A 127 17.72 -12.69 -0.24
N LEU A 128 16.99 -13.75 0.06
CA LEU A 128 15.91 -14.28 -0.79
C LEU A 128 14.77 -13.26 -1.02
N ILE A 129 14.58 -12.33 -0.09
CA ILE A 129 13.60 -11.25 -0.22
C ILE A 129 14.20 -10.03 -0.91
N LEU A 130 15.41 -9.64 -0.51
CA LEU A 130 16.03 -8.40 -0.98
C LEU A 130 16.58 -8.50 -2.42
N ILE A 131 17.09 -9.66 -2.85
CA ILE A 131 17.63 -9.82 -4.21
C ILE A 131 16.56 -9.58 -5.29
N PRO A 132 15.36 -10.22 -5.24
CA PRO A 132 14.30 -9.92 -6.20
C PRO A 132 13.84 -8.46 -6.15
N ALA A 133 13.73 -7.86 -4.96
CA ALA A 133 13.36 -6.46 -4.81
C ALA A 133 14.41 -5.53 -5.46
N TRP A 134 15.69 -5.82 -5.29
CA TRP A 134 16.80 -5.08 -5.91
C TRP A 134 16.79 -5.22 -7.43
N LEU A 135 16.56 -6.41 -7.97
CA LEU A 135 16.42 -6.64 -9.41
C LEU A 135 15.25 -5.83 -9.99
N LEU A 136 14.10 -5.80 -9.32
CA LEU A 136 12.96 -4.99 -9.73
C LEU A 136 13.28 -3.48 -9.72
N ALA A 137 14.08 -3.02 -8.75
CA ALA A 137 14.48 -1.63 -8.66
C ALA A 137 15.41 -1.24 -9.82
N ILE A 138 16.41 -2.05 -10.16
CA ILE A 138 17.35 -1.77 -11.25
C ILE A 138 16.66 -1.79 -12.62
N THR A 139 15.71 -2.71 -12.82
CA THR A 139 14.98 -2.83 -14.09
C THR A 139 13.83 -1.84 -14.24
N ASN A 140 13.59 -0.99 -13.24
CA ASN A 140 12.41 -0.09 -13.14
C ASN A 140 11.06 -0.82 -13.31
N SER A 141 11.04 -2.14 -13.20
CA SER A 141 9.83 -2.96 -13.35
C SER A 141 8.85 -2.77 -12.18
N TYR A 142 9.27 -2.16 -11.08
CA TYR A 142 8.44 -1.85 -9.92
C TYR A 142 7.26 -0.92 -10.27
N GLU A 143 7.43 0.01 -11.23
CA GLU A 143 6.36 0.95 -11.61
C GLU A 143 5.13 0.23 -12.17
N THR A 144 5.34 -0.79 -12.99
CA THR A 144 4.26 -1.60 -13.54
C THR A 144 3.60 -2.47 -12.47
N MET A 145 4.40 -2.99 -11.54
CA MET A 145 3.92 -3.80 -10.42
C MET A 145 3.18 -2.97 -9.35
N TRP A 146 3.47 -1.67 -9.25
CA TRP A 146 2.88 -0.80 -8.24
C TRP A 146 1.35 -0.77 -8.27
N ARG A 147 0.78 -0.77 -9.47
CA ARG A 147 -0.68 -0.79 -9.66
C ARG A 147 -1.30 -2.10 -9.17
N LEU A 148 -0.64 -3.23 -9.43
CA LEU A 148 -1.08 -4.54 -8.97
C LEU A 148 -0.94 -4.66 -7.44
N PHE A 149 0.11 -4.08 -6.86
CA PHE A 149 0.31 -4.02 -5.42
C PHE A 149 -0.84 -3.26 -4.73
N GLY A 150 -1.26 -2.12 -5.27
CA GLY A 150 -2.39 -1.36 -4.73
C GLY A 150 -3.70 -2.17 -4.70
N THR A 151 -4.02 -2.88 -5.78
CA THR A 151 -5.22 -3.73 -5.85
C THR A 151 -5.11 -4.95 -4.93
N SER A 152 -3.92 -5.54 -4.78
CA SER A 152 -3.65 -6.61 -3.82
C SER A 152 -3.94 -6.19 -2.38
N ASN A 153 -3.48 -4.99 -2.02
CA ASN A 153 -3.67 -4.44 -0.69
C ASN A 153 -5.15 -4.21 -0.37
N GLN A 154 -5.92 -3.69 -1.33
CA GLN A 154 -7.37 -3.54 -1.19
C GLN A 154 -8.09 -4.89 -1.06
N LEU A 155 -7.66 -5.93 -1.79
CA LEU A 155 -8.23 -7.26 -1.67
C LEU A 155 -8.00 -7.85 -0.28
N ILE A 156 -6.80 -7.70 0.28
CA ILE A 156 -6.49 -8.11 1.66
C ILE A 156 -7.37 -7.37 2.67
N ALA A 157 -7.60 -6.07 2.47
CA ALA A 157 -8.50 -5.29 3.33
C ALA A 157 -9.93 -5.84 3.29
N ALA A 158 -10.45 -6.16 2.10
CA ALA A 158 -11.79 -6.75 1.94
C ALA A 158 -11.89 -8.12 2.64
N ILE A 159 -10.89 -8.99 2.48
CA ILE A 159 -10.82 -10.30 3.16
C ILE A 159 -10.83 -10.12 4.68
N THR A 160 -10.02 -9.18 5.18
CA THR A 160 -9.95 -8.88 6.60
C THR A 160 -11.28 -8.39 7.16
N MET A 161 -11.97 -7.49 6.45
CA MET A 161 -13.29 -7.00 6.84
C MET A 161 -14.33 -8.13 6.88
N ILE A 162 -14.31 -9.06 5.94
CA ILE A 162 -15.17 -10.24 5.91
C ILE A 162 -14.87 -11.14 7.13
N GLY A 163 -13.61 -11.39 7.42
CA GLY A 163 -13.20 -12.17 8.59
C GLY A 163 -13.65 -11.55 9.92
N ILE A 164 -13.47 -10.24 10.08
CA ILE A 164 -13.92 -9.49 11.26
C ILE A 164 -15.46 -9.52 11.35
N SER A 165 -16.16 -9.38 10.23
CA SER A 165 -17.62 -9.47 10.20
C SER A 165 -18.10 -10.84 10.69
N SER A 166 -17.45 -11.93 10.27
CA SER A 166 -17.77 -13.28 10.73
C SER A 166 -17.60 -13.42 12.26
N TYR A 167 -16.52 -12.86 12.80
CA TYR A 167 -16.28 -12.85 14.25
C TYR A 167 -17.35 -12.06 15.00
N PHE A 168 -17.72 -10.87 14.55
CA PHE A 168 -18.74 -10.04 15.21
C PHE A 168 -20.15 -10.64 15.12
N ILE A 169 -20.48 -11.30 14.01
CA ILE A 169 -21.73 -12.07 13.91
C ILE A 169 -21.77 -13.15 14.98
N SER A 170 -20.67 -13.85 15.24
CA SER A 170 -20.62 -14.87 16.31
C SER A 170 -20.86 -14.29 17.72
N LYS A 171 -20.56 -13.00 17.89
CA LYS A 171 -20.83 -12.23 19.13
C LYS A 171 -22.19 -11.51 19.12
N LYS A 172 -23.05 -11.76 18.12
CA LYS A 172 -24.37 -11.12 17.94
C LYS A 172 -24.32 -9.59 17.82
N ILE A 173 -23.21 -9.04 17.32
CA ILE A 173 -23.01 -7.61 17.09
C ILE A 173 -23.47 -7.27 15.66
N ASN A 174 -24.09 -6.10 15.47
CA ASN A 174 -24.49 -5.64 14.14
C ASN A 174 -23.24 -5.31 13.29
N VAL A 175 -23.13 -5.96 12.14
CA VAL A 175 -21.95 -5.87 11.26
C VAL A 175 -22.15 -4.99 10.02
N LYS A 176 -23.32 -4.35 9.87
CA LYS A 176 -23.63 -3.55 8.66
C LYS A 176 -22.56 -2.49 8.37
N PHE A 177 -22.02 -1.86 9.41
CA PHE A 177 -20.99 -0.82 9.29
C PHE A 177 -19.62 -1.35 8.79
N ILE A 178 -19.38 -2.67 8.85
CA ILE A 178 -18.17 -3.30 8.29
C ILE A 178 -18.47 -3.89 6.91
N VAL A 179 -19.64 -4.52 6.75
CA VAL A 179 -20.01 -5.20 5.51
C VAL A 179 -20.20 -4.23 4.36
N ILE A 180 -20.79 -3.06 4.59
CA ILE A 180 -20.99 -2.05 3.53
C ILE A 180 -19.64 -1.59 2.93
N PRO A 181 -18.66 -1.11 3.72
CA PRO A 181 -17.35 -0.80 3.19
C PRO A 181 -16.65 -2.00 2.55
N ALA A 182 -16.77 -3.20 3.13
CA ALA A 182 -16.17 -4.41 2.58
C ALA A 182 -16.67 -4.71 1.16
N VAL A 183 -17.98 -4.61 0.92
CA VAL A 183 -18.58 -4.82 -0.41
C VAL A 183 -18.13 -3.76 -1.39
N LEU A 184 -18.07 -2.48 -0.97
CA LEU A 184 -17.57 -1.38 -1.81
C LEU A 184 -16.09 -1.60 -2.20
N VAL A 185 -15.23 -1.90 -1.22
CA VAL A 185 -13.81 -2.14 -1.48
C VAL A 185 -13.63 -3.36 -2.38
N LEU A 186 -14.34 -4.45 -2.14
CA LEU A 186 -14.26 -5.64 -2.98
C LEU A 186 -14.73 -5.37 -4.40
N GLY A 187 -15.86 -4.69 -4.58
CA GLY A 187 -16.40 -4.32 -5.89
C GLY A 187 -15.45 -3.42 -6.68
N THR A 188 -14.91 -2.38 -6.07
CA THR A 188 -13.92 -1.49 -6.71
C THR A 188 -12.63 -2.23 -7.03
N THR A 189 -12.17 -3.13 -6.17
CA THR A 189 -10.96 -3.93 -6.40
C THR A 189 -11.13 -4.89 -7.57
N LEU A 190 -12.23 -5.62 -7.64
CA LEU A 190 -12.51 -6.53 -8.75
C LEU A 190 -12.63 -5.77 -10.08
N SER A 191 -13.32 -4.63 -10.07
CA SER A 191 -13.41 -3.75 -11.25
C SER A 191 -12.04 -3.22 -11.67
N ALA A 192 -11.19 -2.83 -10.72
CA ALA A 192 -9.84 -2.36 -11.00
C ALA A 192 -8.95 -3.44 -11.59
N LEU A 193 -9.02 -4.69 -11.10
CA LEU A 193 -8.26 -5.82 -11.65
C LEU A 193 -8.63 -6.11 -13.11
N LEU A 194 -9.92 -6.11 -13.45
CA LEU A 194 -10.38 -6.24 -14.83
C LEU A 194 -9.92 -5.06 -15.69
N TYR A 195 -10.11 -3.84 -15.21
CA TYR A 195 -9.72 -2.63 -15.92
C TYR A 195 -8.22 -2.60 -16.22
N LEU A 196 -7.35 -2.91 -15.24
CA LEU A 196 -5.90 -2.95 -15.41
C LEU A 196 -5.46 -4.05 -16.39
N THR A 197 -6.21 -5.14 -16.47
CA THR A 197 -5.90 -6.26 -17.38
C THR A 197 -6.30 -5.95 -18.80
N PHE A 198 -7.53 -5.47 -19.03
CA PHE A 198 -8.15 -5.43 -20.37
C PHE A 198 -8.22 -4.04 -21.02
N ARG A 199 -7.95 -2.93 -20.28
CA ARG A 199 -7.99 -1.59 -20.89
C ARG A 199 -6.97 -1.46 -22.02
N GLN A 200 -7.19 -0.51 -22.95
CA GLN A 200 -6.16 -0.11 -23.92
C GLN A 200 -4.90 0.38 -23.16
N GLY A 201 -3.73 -0.24 -23.42
CA GLY A 201 -2.52 -0.01 -22.61
C GLY A 201 -2.55 -0.62 -21.19
N GLY A 202 -3.44 -1.60 -20.95
CA GLY A 202 -3.40 -2.46 -19.77
C GLY A 202 -2.35 -3.57 -19.90
N TYR A 203 -2.33 -4.51 -18.95
CA TYR A 203 -1.28 -5.54 -18.89
C TYR A 203 -1.20 -6.38 -20.18
N ILE A 204 -2.35 -6.73 -20.77
CA ILE A 204 -2.40 -7.47 -22.06
C ILE A 204 -1.89 -6.59 -23.20
N GLY A 205 -2.37 -5.33 -23.27
CA GLY A 205 -1.98 -4.38 -24.32
C GLY A 205 -0.50 -3.97 -24.26
N GLN A 206 0.14 -4.05 -23.09
CA GLN A 206 1.57 -3.82 -22.89
C GLN A 206 2.43 -5.09 -23.10
N GLY A 207 1.83 -6.24 -23.41
CA GLY A 207 2.55 -7.51 -23.51
C GLY A 207 3.01 -8.09 -22.16
N SER A 208 2.54 -7.54 -21.04
CA SER A 208 2.91 -7.97 -19.69
C SER A 208 2.05 -9.17 -19.23
N PHE A 209 2.15 -10.29 -19.94
CA PHE A 209 1.30 -11.48 -19.71
C PHE A 209 1.40 -12.06 -18.31
N VAL A 210 2.57 -11.98 -17.68
CA VAL A 210 2.75 -12.43 -16.28
C VAL A 210 1.89 -11.62 -15.34
N LEU A 211 1.89 -10.29 -15.48
CA LEU A 211 1.06 -9.41 -14.64
C LEU A 211 -0.44 -9.58 -14.94
N ALA A 212 -0.79 -9.79 -16.20
CA ALA A 212 -2.16 -10.12 -16.59
C ALA A 212 -2.61 -11.43 -15.92
N GLY A 213 -1.79 -12.47 -15.94
CA GLY A 213 -2.06 -13.75 -15.29
C GLY A 213 -2.23 -13.62 -13.76
N ILE A 214 -1.34 -12.87 -13.09
CA ILE A 214 -1.45 -12.61 -11.66
C ILE A 214 -2.73 -11.82 -11.34
N SER A 215 -3.04 -10.79 -12.13
CA SER A 215 -4.25 -9.97 -11.95
C SER A 215 -5.52 -10.82 -12.10
N MET A 216 -5.57 -11.71 -13.08
CA MET A 216 -6.71 -12.63 -13.28
C MET A 216 -6.81 -13.67 -12.17
N LEU A 217 -5.68 -14.22 -11.70
CA LEU A 217 -5.68 -15.10 -10.52
C LEU A 217 -6.26 -14.40 -9.30
N MET A 218 -5.82 -13.17 -9.04
CA MET A 218 -6.34 -12.35 -7.93
C MET A 218 -7.83 -12.04 -8.08
N PHE A 219 -8.30 -11.78 -9.31
CA PHE A 219 -9.71 -11.57 -9.61
C PHE A 219 -10.54 -12.81 -9.27
N VAL A 220 -10.10 -13.99 -9.69
CA VAL A 220 -10.77 -15.26 -9.39
C VAL A 220 -10.79 -15.52 -7.88
N LEU A 221 -9.65 -15.35 -7.20
CA LEU A 221 -9.59 -15.47 -5.74
C LEU A 221 -10.51 -14.45 -5.03
N GLY A 222 -10.61 -13.24 -5.53
CA GLY A 222 -11.52 -12.22 -5.01
C GLY A 222 -12.99 -12.62 -5.14
N ILE A 223 -13.38 -13.27 -6.25
CA ILE A 223 -14.73 -13.82 -6.41
C ILE A 223 -14.98 -14.94 -5.39
N PHE A 224 -14.03 -15.86 -5.19
CA PHE A 224 -14.18 -16.90 -4.18
C PHE A 224 -14.39 -16.30 -2.78
N VAL A 225 -13.61 -15.29 -2.44
CA VAL A 225 -13.77 -14.56 -1.16
C VAL A 225 -15.14 -13.89 -1.05
N ALA A 226 -15.66 -13.31 -2.15
CA ALA A 226 -17.00 -12.73 -2.18
C ALA A 226 -18.09 -13.77 -1.90
N ILE A 227 -17.99 -14.93 -2.55
CA ILE A 227 -18.95 -16.02 -2.40
C ILE A 227 -18.93 -16.57 -0.97
N GLU A 228 -17.73 -16.83 -0.44
CA GLU A 228 -17.56 -17.37 0.91
C GLU A 228 -18.02 -16.36 1.98
N GLY A 229 -17.67 -15.09 1.81
CA GLY A 229 -18.14 -14.01 2.65
C GLY A 229 -19.67 -13.90 2.67
N PHE A 230 -20.31 -13.99 1.51
CA PHE A 230 -21.78 -13.98 1.41
C PHE A 230 -22.40 -15.21 2.10
N GLN A 231 -21.83 -16.39 1.92
CA GLN A 231 -22.30 -17.61 2.59
C GLN A 231 -22.21 -17.51 4.12
N VAL A 232 -21.10 -16.96 4.64
CA VAL A 232 -20.90 -16.75 6.08
C VAL A 232 -21.94 -15.78 6.64
N LEU A 233 -22.22 -14.69 5.92
CA LEU A 233 -23.23 -13.71 6.31
C LEU A 233 -24.65 -14.29 6.28
N ARG A 234 -24.93 -15.23 5.37
CA ARG A 234 -26.26 -15.87 5.23
C ARG A 234 -26.51 -17.00 6.23
N ARG A 235 -25.49 -17.80 6.55
CA ARG A 235 -25.62 -18.96 7.46
C ARG A 235 -25.94 -18.59 8.91
N LYS A 236 -25.80 -17.34 9.30
CA LYS A 236 -25.98 -16.86 10.68
C LYS A 236 -27.15 -15.89 10.84
N LYS A 237 -28.06 -15.85 9.87
CA LYS A 237 -29.42 -15.34 10.04
C LYS A 237 -30.34 -16.47 10.49
#